data_1ea5c9422fdd3808513cbc64f35e70ab
#
_entry.id   1ea5c9422fdd3808513cbc64f35e70ab
#
_cell.length_a   1.000
_cell.length_b   1.000
_cell.length_c   1.000
_cell.angle_alpha   90.00
_cell.angle_beta   90.00
_cell.angle_gamma   90.00
#
_symmetry.space_group_name_H-M   'P 1'
#
loop_
_entity.id
_entity.type
_entity.pdbx_description
1 polymer ?
#
loop_
_entity_poly.entity_id
_entity_poly.type
_entity_poly.pdbx_seq_one_letter_code
_entity_poly.pdbx_strand_id
1 'polypeptide(L)'
;MTELARLKFYATQPHSCSYLPEEQATTLFLDPSQPMDVHVYADLSEMGFRRSGDHLYRPHCQNCNACVPARIPVGQFTPNRQQKRIFKRNADLQVRPAKPGFSEEYFDLYQRYIEQRHADGDMYPPSRDQFSTFLVRDLPFSRFYEFRLNGRLLAVAVTDLLPNGISAVYTFYEPAEERRSLGRYAILWQIAEASRLGLEAVYLGYWIKNCKKMNYKTQYRPIELLINQRWVVLN
;
A
#
# COMPACT_ATOMS: atom_id res chain seq x y z
N MET A 1 -21.25 10.23 12.55
CA MET A 1 -20.01 10.93 12.15
C MET A 1 -19.09 10.96 13.35
N THR A 2 -18.01 10.21 13.31
CA THR A 2 -16.98 10.28 14.35
C THR A 2 -16.32 11.65 14.22
N GLU A 3 -16.44 12.51 15.24
CA GLU A 3 -15.76 13.80 15.18
C GLU A 3 -14.25 13.57 15.21
N LEU A 4 -13.58 13.74 14.09
CA LEU A 4 -12.10 13.66 13.95
C LEU A 4 -11.38 14.48 15.03
N ALA A 5 -12.02 15.55 15.51
CA ALA A 5 -11.52 16.39 16.60
C ALA A 5 -11.37 15.67 17.96
N ARG A 6 -12.01 14.51 18.14
CA ARG A 6 -11.91 13.71 19.38
C ARG A 6 -10.84 12.62 19.30
N LEU A 7 -10.26 12.39 18.13
CA LEU A 7 -9.24 11.37 17.98
C LEU A 7 -7.97 11.78 18.74
N LYS A 8 -7.40 10.81 19.44
CA LYS A 8 -6.11 10.96 20.12
C LYS A 8 -5.01 10.37 19.26
N PHE A 9 -3.84 10.99 19.28
CA PHE A 9 -2.67 10.56 18.54
C PHE A 9 -1.46 10.54 19.46
N TYR A 10 -0.55 9.61 19.18
CA TYR A 10 0.75 9.50 19.85
C TYR A 10 1.87 9.59 18.83
N ALA A 11 2.92 10.30 19.17
CA ALA A 11 4.13 10.39 18.37
C ALA A 11 5.21 9.47 18.94
N THR A 12 5.98 8.82 18.06
CA THR A 12 7.20 8.12 18.49
C THR A 12 8.25 9.11 18.94
N GLN A 13 9.23 8.62 19.73
CA GLN A 13 10.49 9.32 19.88
C GLN A 13 11.22 9.38 18.51
N PRO A 14 12.06 10.41 18.28
CA PRO A 14 12.87 10.45 17.09
C PRO A 14 13.78 9.22 16.97
N HIS A 15 13.86 8.66 15.75
CA HIS A 15 14.67 7.49 15.42
C HIS A 15 15.23 7.64 14.00
N SER A 16 16.21 6.83 13.61
CA SER A 16 16.77 6.83 12.26
C SER A 16 15.71 6.53 11.21
N CYS A 17 15.70 7.28 10.11
CA CYS A 17 14.73 7.09 9.04
C CYS A 17 15.07 5.87 8.17
N SER A 18 14.11 4.95 7.98
CA SER A 18 14.27 3.77 7.12
C SER A 18 14.35 4.09 5.61
N TYR A 19 14.07 5.33 5.20
CA TYR A 19 14.06 5.74 3.78
C TYR A 19 15.21 6.65 3.40
N LEU A 20 15.62 7.53 4.31
CA LEU A 20 16.65 8.55 4.14
C LEU A 20 17.60 8.46 5.33
N PRO A 21 18.76 7.79 5.19
CA PRO A 21 19.63 7.47 6.33
C PRO A 21 20.15 8.69 7.12
N GLU A 22 20.25 9.86 6.46
CA GLU A 22 20.71 11.10 7.08
C GLU A 22 19.61 11.83 7.88
N GLU A 23 18.37 11.32 7.86
CA GLU A 23 17.22 11.97 8.47
C GLU A 23 16.76 11.27 9.75
N GLN A 24 16.16 12.06 10.66
CA GLN A 24 15.46 11.55 11.82
C GLN A 24 13.96 11.45 11.52
N ALA A 25 13.37 10.30 11.84
CA ALA A 25 11.95 10.05 11.66
C ALA A 25 11.18 10.16 12.98
N THR A 26 9.98 10.70 12.89
CA THR A 26 8.94 10.63 13.92
C THR A 26 7.65 10.20 13.24
N THR A 27 6.94 9.26 13.84
CA THR A 27 5.68 8.74 13.30
C THR A 27 4.55 9.07 14.26
N LEU A 28 3.47 9.61 13.72
CA LEU A 28 2.22 9.86 14.43
C LEU A 28 1.30 8.67 14.24
N PHE A 29 0.82 8.09 15.33
CA PHE A 29 -0.11 6.98 15.36
C PHE A 29 -1.46 7.40 15.92
N LEU A 30 -2.55 6.89 15.34
CA LEU A 30 -3.85 6.91 16.01
C LEU A 30 -3.76 6.06 17.29
N ASP A 31 -4.39 6.53 18.36
CA ASP A 31 -4.47 5.81 19.63
C ASP A 31 -5.02 4.39 19.42
N PRO A 32 -4.27 3.34 19.78
CA PRO A 32 -4.71 1.95 19.59
C PRO A 32 -5.96 1.58 20.40
N SER A 33 -6.32 2.36 21.41
CA SER A 33 -7.60 2.17 22.14
C SER A 33 -8.83 2.59 21.32
N GLN A 34 -8.63 3.34 20.22
CA GLN A 34 -9.71 3.73 19.31
C GLN A 34 -10.03 2.55 18.37
N PRO A 35 -11.32 2.18 18.22
CA PRO A 35 -11.68 1.15 17.25
C PRO A 35 -11.32 1.59 15.84
N MET A 36 -10.74 0.69 15.04
CA MET A 36 -10.44 0.95 13.64
C MET A 36 -11.73 0.86 12.81
N ASP A 37 -12.50 1.94 12.81
CA ASP A 37 -13.67 2.11 11.97
C ASP A 37 -13.26 2.46 10.54
N VAL A 38 -13.95 1.90 9.54
CA VAL A 38 -13.61 2.09 8.12
C VAL A 38 -13.81 3.53 7.65
N HIS A 39 -14.77 4.26 8.21
CA HIS A 39 -15.00 5.67 7.86
C HIS A 39 -13.92 6.57 8.46
N VAL A 40 -13.54 6.32 9.72
CA VAL A 40 -12.39 7.00 10.34
C VAL A 40 -11.12 6.72 9.54
N TYR A 41 -10.91 5.48 9.09
CA TYR A 41 -9.74 5.14 8.26
C TYR A 41 -9.79 5.86 6.90
N ALA A 42 -10.95 5.95 6.27
CA ALA A 42 -11.11 6.68 5.01
C ALA A 42 -10.78 8.18 5.19
N ASP A 43 -11.33 8.81 6.22
CA ASP A 43 -11.07 10.22 6.53
C ASP A 43 -9.59 10.47 6.86
N LEU A 44 -8.97 9.59 7.64
CA LEU A 44 -7.54 9.68 7.94
C LEU A 44 -6.68 9.41 6.70
N SER A 45 -7.12 8.55 5.76
CA SER A 45 -6.42 8.34 4.49
C SER A 45 -6.42 9.60 3.63
N GLU A 46 -7.50 10.40 3.65
CA GLU A 46 -7.55 11.74 3.02
C GLU A 46 -6.52 12.70 3.66
N MET A 47 -6.22 12.53 4.94
CA MET A 47 -5.22 13.30 5.67
C MET A 47 -3.81 12.71 5.58
N GLY A 48 -3.61 11.70 4.71
CA GLY A 48 -2.32 11.08 4.46
C GLY A 48 -1.90 9.97 5.41
N PHE A 49 -2.81 9.48 6.25
CA PHE A 49 -2.53 8.31 7.08
C PHE A 49 -2.54 7.01 6.25
N ARG A 50 -1.84 6.01 6.78
CA ARG A 50 -1.73 4.66 6.22
C ARG A 50 -1.92 3.63 7.32
N ARG A 51 -2.25 2.39 6.95
CA ARG A 51 -2.33 1.27 7.89
C ARG A 51 -1.06 0.41 7.84
N SER A 52 -0.63 -0.01 9.03
CA SER A 52 0.37 -1.07 9.22
C SER A 52 -0.11 -1.96 10.38
N GLY A 53 -0.42 -3.22 10.08
CA GLY A 53 -1.07 -4.09 11.08
C GLY A 53 -2.38 -3.49 11.58
N ASP A 54 -2.48 -3.27 12.88
CA ASP A 54 -3.64 -2.65 13.55
C ASP A 54 -3.49 -1.14 13.76
N HIS A 55 -2.45 -0.53 13.19
CA HIS A 55 -2.14 0.86 13.45
C HIS A 55 -2.39 1.73 12.22
N LEU A 56 -3.08 2.86 12.41
CA LEU A 56 -3.12 3.95 11.46
C LEU A 56 -2.03 4.96 11.82
N TYR A 57 -1.20 5.31 10.86
CA TYR A 57 -0.02 6.12 11.07
C TYR A 57 0.26 7.07 9.91
N ARG A 58 1.01 8.13 10.21
CA ARG A 58 1.68 8.94 9.19
C ARG A 58 3.02 9.46 9.71
N PRO A 59 4.01 9.72 8.83
CA PRO A 59 5.22 10.44 9.18
C PRO A 59 4.89 11.85 9.70
N HIS A 60 5.59 12.27 10.76
CA HIS A 60 5.43 13.58 11.38
C HIS A 60 6.80 14.10 11.85
N CYS A 61 7.78 14.09 10.94
CA CYS A 61 9.14 14.46 11.21
C CYS A 61 9.26 15.98 11.38
N GLN A 62 10.08 16.42 12.34
CA GLN A 62 10.23 17.83 12.65
C GLN A 62 10.93 18.61 11.52
N ASN A 63 11.97 18.01 10.91
CA ASN A 63 12.84 18.69 9.94
C ASN A 63 12.74 18.10 8.52
N CYS A 64 11.84 17.14 8.28
CA CYS A 64 11.71 16.47 7.00
C CYS A 64 10.24 16.27 6.61
N ASN A 65 9.89 16.60 5.37
CA ASN A 65 8.57 16.41 4.78
C ASN A 65 8.60 15.60 3.47
N ALA A 66 9.65 14.78 3.28
CA ALA A 66 9.87 14.02 2.06
C ALA A 66 8.86 12.91 1.80
N CYS A 67 8.16 12.41 2.84
CA CYS A 67 7.12 11.38 2.73
C CYS A 67 5.80 11.99 2.29
N VAL A 68 5.61 12.18 0.99
CA VAL A 68 4.42 12.79 0.41
C VAL A 68 3.35 11.71 0.13
N PRO A 69 2.16 11.76 0.76
CA PRO A 69 1.09 10.83 0.45
C PRO A 69 0.69 10.93 -1.02
N ALA A 70 0.45 9.78 -1.64
CA ALA A 70 0.14 9.68 -3.07
C ALA A 70 -1.08 8.78 -3.30
N ARG A 71 -1.99 9.23 -4.19
CA ARG A 71 -3.14 8.45 -4.67
C ARG A 71 -3.35 8.64 -6.16
N ILE A 72 -4.04 7.72 -6.77
CA ILE A 72 -4.40 7.79 -8.19
C ILE A 72 -5.89 8.12 -8.27
N PRO A 73 -6.27 9.23 -8.93
CA PRO A 73 -7.67 9.56 -9.22
C PRO A 73 -8.19 8.62 -10.30
N VAL A 74 -9.00 7.63 -9.90
CA VAL A 74 -9.41 6.49 -10.75
C VAL A 74 -10.14 6.94 -12.00
N GLY A 75 -11.07 7.90 -11.87
CA GLY A 75 -11.86 8.42 -13.00
C GLY A 75 -11.06 9.18 -14.05
N GLN A 76 -9.83 9.60 -13.73
CA GLN A 76 -8.96 10.34 -14.63
C GLN A 76 -7.80 9.47 -15.17
N PHE A 77 -7.60 8.28 -14.61
CA PHE A 77 -6.46 7.44 -14.97
C PHE A 77 -6.66 6.76 -16.31
N THR A 78 -5.68 6.91 -17.19
CA THR A 78 -5.63 6.20 -18.47
C THR A 78 -4.29 5.47 -18.60
N PRO A 79 -4.28 4.13 -18.73
CA PRO A 79 -3.05 3.38 -18.86
C PRO A 79 -2.26 3.78 -20.10
N ASN A 80 -0.98 4.10 -19.93
CA ASN A 80 -0.07 4.35 -21.04
C ASN A 80 0.29 3.06 -21.82
N ARG A 81 1.05 3.19 -22.91
CA ARG A 81 1.42 2.05 -23.77
C ARG A 81 2.14 0.93 -23.02
N GLN A 82 3.04 1.26 -22.09
CA GLN A 82 3.75 0.27 -21.28
C GLN A 82 2.81 -0.45 -20.32
N GLN A 83 1.93 0.27 -19.65
CA GLN A 83 0.94 -0.27 -18.71
C GLN A 83 -0.06 -1.18 -19.42
N LYS A 84 -0.54 -0.81 -20.62
CA LYS A 84 -1.36 -1.69 -21.47
C LYS A 84 -0.66 -2.98 -21.84
N ARG A 85 0.66 -2.95 -22.11
CA ARG A 85 1.45 -4.17 -22.35
C ARG A 85 1.57 -5.06 -21.12
N ILE A 86 1.67 -4.46 -19.91
CA ILE A 86 1.67 -5.21 -18.65
C ILE A 86 0.32 -5.90 -18.45
N PHE A 87 -0.79 -5.23 -18.66
CA PHE A 87 -2.13 -5.85 -18.63
C PHE A 87 -2.21 -7.04 -19.58
N LYS A 88 -1.85 -6.86 -20.85
CA LYS A 88 -1.92 -7.92 -21.86
C LYS A 88 -1.05 -9.13 -21.47
N ARG A 89 0.14 -8.90 -20.91
CA ARG A 89 1.08 -9.96 -20.50
C ARG A 89 0.54 -10.82 -19.35
N ASN A 90 -0.32 -10.26 -18.51
CA ASN A 90 -0.88 -10.90 -17.33
C ASN A 90 -2.38 -11.23 -17.49
N ALA A 91 -2.91 -11.21 -18.71
CA ALA A 91 -4.30 -11.52 -18.98
C ALA A 91 -4.66 -13.01 -18.73
N ASP A 92 -3.64 -13.87 -18.60
CA ASP A 92 -3.76 -15.28 -18.26
C ASP A 92 -3.85 -15.53 -16.74
N LEU A 93 -3.69 -14.50 -15.91
CA LEU A 93 -3.81 -14.62 -14.46
C LEU A 93 -5.26 -14.59 -14.03
N GLN A 94 -5.62 -15.55 -13.18
CA GLN A 94 -6.87 -15.50 -12.44
C GLN A 94 -6.66 -14.70 -11.17
N VAL A 95 -7.52 -13.67 -10.96
CA VAL A 95 -7.47 -12.88 -9.72
C VAL A 95 -8.70 -13.21 -8.88
N ARG A 96 -8.47 -13.58 -7.62
CA ARG A 96 -9.53 -13.98 -6.68
C ARG A 96 -9.38 -13.25 -5.35
N PRO A 97 -10.49 -12.73 -4.79
CA PRO A 97 -10.46 -12.21 -3.42
C PRO A 97 -10.37 -13.38 -2.42
N ALA A 98 -9.58 -13.19 -1.38
CA ALA A 98 -9.50 -14.09 -0.24
C ALA A 98 -9.56 -13.28 1.06
N LYS A 99 -10.03 -13.91 2.13
CA LYS A 99 -9.95 -13.35 3.48
C LYS A 99 -8.49 -13.28 3.90
N PRO A 100 -8.03 -12.20 4.55
CA PRO A 100 -6.72 -12.20 5.16
C PRO A 100 -6.56 -13.36 6.14
N GLY A 101 -5.52 -14.16 5.94
CA GLY A 101 -5.26 -15.35 6.74
C GLY A 101 -3.82 -15.81 6.56
N PHE A 102 -3.32 -16.55 7.53
CA PHE A 102 -2.02 -17.22 7.40
C PHE A 102 -2.19 -18.51 6.59
N SER A 103 -1.29 -18.72 5.64
CA SER A 103 -1.03 -20.03 5.03
C SER A 103 0.45 -20.16 4.71
N GLU A 104 0.97 -21.37 4.69
CA GLU A 104 2.37 -21.62 4.30
C GLU A 104 2.61 -21.15 2.86
N GLU A 105 1.66 -21.33 1.95
CA GLU A 105 1.77 -20.87 0.56
C GLU A 105 1.99 -19.34 0.48
N TYR A 106 1.28 -18.57 1.30
CA TYR A 106 1.48 -17.11 1.37
C TYR A 106 2.82 -16.76 1.99
N PHE A 107 3.17 -17.43 3.09
CA PHE A 107 4.42 -17.14 3.78
C PHE A 107 5.64 -17.50 2.93
N ASP A 108 5.64 -18.63 2.24
CA ASP A 108 6.72 -19.05 1.33
C ASP A 108 6.91 -18.05 0.18
N LEU A 109 5.80 -17.53 -0.38
CA LEU A 109 5.89 -16.49 -1.41
C LEU A 109 6.43 -15.18 -0.84
N TYR A 110 5.95 -14.76 0.34
CA TYR A 110 6.43 -13.58 1.04
C TYR A 110 7.91 -13.68 1.38
N GLN A 111 8.35 -14.83 1.89
CA GLN A 111 9.75 -15.09 2.24
C GLN A 111 10.65 -14.92 1.02
N ARG A 112 10.37 -15.59 -0.09
CA ARG A 112 11.14 -15.43 -1.34
C ARG A 112 11.18 -13.98 -1.82
N TYR A 113 10.05 -13.28 -1.69
CA TYR A 113 9.97 -11.88 -2.08
C TYR A 113 10.85 -10.98 -1.22
N ILE A 114 10.82 -11.13 0.11
CA ILE A 114 11.66 -10.34 1.02
C ILE A 114 13.14 -10.64 0.80
N GLU A 115 13.52 -11.93 0.74
CA GLU A 115 14.91 -12.35 0.56
C GLU A 115 15.54 -11.81 -0.73
N GLN A 116 14.77 -11.77 -1.83
CA GLN A 116 15.33 -11.39 -3.13
C GLN A 116 15.15 -9.90 -3.47
N ARG A 117 14.18 -9.21 -2.87
CA ARG A 117 13.86 -7.82 -3.23
C ARG A 117 14.06 -6.81 -2.11
N HIS A 118 14.13 -7.27 -0.86
CA HIS A 118 14.16 -6.41 0.32
C HIS A 118 15.13 -6.88 1.41
N ALA A 119 16.20 -7.58 1.03
CA ALA A 119 17.23 -8.04 1.97
C ALA A 119 17.96 -6.90 2.70
N ASP A 120 17.83 -5.67 2.19
CA ASP A 120 18.39 -4.43 2.77
C ASP A 120 17.35 -3.61 3.56
N GLY A 121 16.18 -4.18 3.88
CA GLY A 121 15.09 -3.47 4.55
C GLY A 121 14.73 -4.06 5.92
N ASP A 122 13.93 -3.32 6.68
CA ASP A 122 13.51 -3.66 8.06
C ASP A 122 12.68 -4.96 8.15
N MET A 123 12.20 -5.49 7.01
CA MET A 123 11.45 -6.74 6.95
C MET A 123 12.34 -7.98 6.77
N TYR A 124 13.65 -7.80 6.65
CA TYR A 124 14.61 -8.90 6.57
C TYR A 124 15.29 -9.13 7.93
N PRO A 125 15.47 -10.39 8.39
CA PRO A 125 14.94 -11.62 7.77
C PRO A 125 13.42 -11.78 7.97
N PRO A 126 12.71 -12.37 6.99
CA PRO A 126 11.27 -12.58 7.11
C PRO A 126 10.94 -13.59 8.20
N SER A 127 9.89 -13.33 8.99
CA SER A 127 9.38 -14.24 10.00
C SER A 127 7.86 -14.40 9.91
N ARG A 128 7.35 -15.55 10.38
CA ARG A 128 5.90 -15.81 10.43
C ARG A 128 5.16 -14.80 11.31
N ASP A 129 5.77 -14.42 12.44
CA ASP A 129 5.19 -13.43 13.36
C ASP A 129 5.09 -12.05 12.70
N GLN A 130 6.17 -11.60 12.03
CA GLN A 130 6.16 -10.34 11.31
C GLN A 130 5.12 -10.35 10.18
N PHE A 131 5.08 -11.42 9.38
CA PHE A 131 4.07 -11.58 8.32
C PHE A 131 2.65 -11.50 8.90
N SER A 132 2.38 -12.26 9.96
CA SER A 132 1.05 -12.32 10.58
C SER A 132 0.66 -10.98 11.21
N THR A 133 1.56 -10.37 11.97
CA THR A 133 1.31 -9.10 12.65
C THR A 133 1.09 -7.96 11.67
N PHE A 134 1.83 -7.96 10.56
CA PHE A 134 1.76 -6.88 9.57
C PHE A 134 0.60 -7.05 8.58
N LEU A 135 0.38 -8.26 8.04
CA LEU A 135 -0.50 -8.47 6.88
C LEU A 135 -1.79 -9.21 7.22
N VAL A 136 -1.74 -10.17 8.17
CA VAL A 136 -2.89 -11.04 8.47
C VAL A 136 -3.76 -10.40 9.54
N ARG A 137 -4.69 -9.54 9.10
CA ARG A 137 -5.65 -8.86 9.99
C ARG A 137 -7.07 -9.14 9.54
N ASP A 138 -7.88 -9.71 10.43
CA ASP A 138 -9.30 -9.99 10.18
C ASP A 138 -10.12 -8.71 10.33
N LEU A 139 -9.91 -7.77 9.41
CA LEU A 139 -10.67 -6.53 9.33
C LEU A 139 -11.74 -6.67 8.27
N PRO A 140 -13.01 -6.25 8.52
CA PRO A 140 -14.12 -6.43 7.57
C PRO A 140 -13.87 -5.83 6.19
N PHE A 141 -13.04 -4.80 6.12
CA PHE A 141 -12.69 -4.09 4.89
C PHE A 141 -11.38 -4.57 4.25
N SER A 142 -10.61 -5.45 4.90
CA SER A 142 -9.34 -5.95 4.36
C SER A 142 -9.55 -7.18 3.48
N ARG A 143 -8.80 -7.25 2.39
CA ARG A 143 -8.84 -8.36 1.42
C ARG A 143 -7.43 -8.70 0.97
N PHE A 144 -7.19 -10.00 0.74
CA PHE A 144 -6.11 -10.48 -0.09
C PHE A 144 -6.66 -10.69 -1.50
N TYR A 145 -5.99 -10.15 -2.51
CA TYR A 145 -6.24 -10.52 -3.89
C TYR A 145 -5.11 -11.41 -4.37
N GLU A 146 -5.45 -12.66 -4.65
CA GLU A 146 -4.53 -13.66 -5.17
C GLU A 146 -4.43 -13.57 -6.69
N PHE A 147 -3.24 -13.55 -7.21
CA PHE A 147 -2.97 -13.62 -8.64
C PHE A 147 -2.38 -14.99 -8.94
N ARG A 148 -3.17 -15.84 -9.63
CA ARG A 148 -2.81 -17.25 -9.87
C ARG A 148 -2.66 -17.55 -11.36
N LEU A 149 -1.66 -18.35 -11.70
CA LEU A 149 -1.46 -18.93 -13.04
C LEU A 149 -1.65 -20.45 -12.92
N ASN A 150 -2.68 -21.01 -13.54
CA ASN A 150 -2.97 -22.45 -13.50
C ASN A 150 -2.95 -23.02 -12.07
N GLY A 151 -3.52 -22.30 -11.11
CA GLY A 151 -3.55 -22.68 -9.70
C GLY A 151 -2.33 -22.21 -8.88
N ARG A 152 -1.14 -22.00 -9.49
CA ARG A 152 0.06 -21.51 -8.80
C ARG A 152 -0.11 -20.05 -8.38
N LEU A 153 0.14 -19.74 -7.11
CA LEU A 153 0.14 -18.38 -6.59
C LEU A 153 1.38 -17.62 -7.07
N LEU A 154 1.18 -16.49 -7.74
CA LEU A 154 2.27 -15.64 -8.23
C LEU A 154 2.35 -14.28 -7.53
N ALA A 155 1.25 -13.77 -7.01
CA ALA A 155 1.26 -12.53 -6.23
C ALA A 155 0.08 -12.48 -5.27
N VAL A 156 0.23 -11.71 -4.20
CA VAL A 156 -0.84 -11.30 -3.30
C VAL A 156 -0.80 -9.79 -3.15
N ALA A 157 -1.92 -9.14 -3.41
CA ALA A 157 -2.10 -7.74 -3.04
C ALA A 157 -2.98 -7.66 -1.79
N VAL A 158 -2.42 -7.16 -0.71
CA VAL A 158 -3.14 -6.83 0.53
C VAL A 158 -3.74 -5.44 0.35
N THR A 159 -5.06 -5.36 0.39
CA THR A 159 -5.81 -4.12 0.14
C THR A 159 -6.86 -3.91 1.21
N ASP A 160 -7.14 -2.65 1.49
CA ASP A 160 -8.31 -2.28 2.29
C ASP A 160 -9.29 -1.53 1.39
N LEU A 161 -10.54 -1.99 1.43
CA LEU A 161 -11.65 -1.36 0.73
C LEU A 161 -12.26 -0.27 1.61
N LEU A 162 -12.04 0.98 1.22
CA LEU A 162 -12.57 2.15 1.90
C LEU A 162 -13.80 2.67 1.15
N PRO A 163 -14.69 3.43 1.81
CA PRO A 163 -15.87 4.03 1.17
C PRO A 163 -15.56 4.87 -0.07
N ASN A 164 -14.38 5.51 -0.10
CA ASN A 164 -13.93 6.42 -1.16
C ASN A 164 -12.78 5.86 -2.00
N GLY A 165 -12.26 4.66 -1.71
CA GLY A 165 -11.12 4.16 -2.47
C GLY A 165 -10.57 2.81 -2.03
N ILE A 166 -9.52 2.39 -2.70
CA ILE A 166 -8.70 1.23 -2.30
C ILE A 166 -7.40 1.73 -1.68
N SER A 167 -7.10 1.28 -0.47
CA SER A 167 -5.78 1.45 0.13
C SER A 167 -4.90 0.26 -0.25
N ALA A 168 -3.90 0.47 -1.12
CA ALA A 168 -2.89 -0.52 -1.48
C ALA A 168 -1.91 -0.67 -0.32
N VAL A 169 -2.16 -1.62 0.59
CA VAL A 169 -1.39 -1.77 1.84
C VAL A 169 -0.03 -2.38 1.54
N TYR A 170 -0.01 -3.55 0.91
CA TYR A 170 1.22 -4.24 0.55
C TYR A 170 1.00 -5.20 -0.63
N THR A 171 2.06 -5.43 -1.41
CA THR A 171 2.04 -6.44 -2.46
C THR A 171 3.33 -7.23 -2.43
N PHE A 172 3.23 -8.55 -2.34
CA PHE A 172 4.36 -9.46 -2.49
C PHE A 172 4.10 -10.43 -3.65
N TYR A 173 5.15 -10.82 -4.34
CA TYR A 173 5.03 -11.58 -5.58
C TYR A 173 6.26 -12.44 -5.85
N GLU A 174 6.12 -13.42 -6.76
CA GLU A 174 7.17 -14.33 -7.20
C GLU A 174 8.29 -13.55 -7.91
N PRO A 175 9.48 -13.42 -7.29
CA PRO A 175 10.56 -12.63 -7.86
C PRO A 175 11.09 -13.20 -9.18
N ALA A 176 11.02 -14.52 -9.37
CA ALA A 176 11.47 -15.20 -10.60
C ALA A 176 10.63 -14.82 -11.84
N GLU A 177 9.43 -14.29 -11.67
CA GLU A 177 8.52 -13.86 -12.75
C GLU A 177 8.77 -12.41 -13.19
N GLU A 178 10.02 -11.99 -13.30
CA GLU A 178 10.41 -10.59 -13.59
C GLU A 178 9.74 -10.02 -14.85
N ARG A 179 9.65 -10.85 -15.91
CA ARG A 179 9.05 -10.45 -17.20
C ARG A 179 7.59 -10.00 -17.05
N ARG A 180 6.86 -10.52 -16.07
CA ARG A 180 5.46 -10.20 -15.81
C ARG A 180 5.25 -8.83 -15.15
N SER A 181 6.27 -8.29 -14.48
CA SER A 181 6.17 -7.02 -13.75
C SER A 181 5.00 -7.02 -12.75
N LEU A 182 4.89 -8.10 -11.94
CA LEU A 182 3.72 -8.39 -11.11
C LEU A 182 3.37 -7.27 -10.12
N GLY A 183 4.36 -6.61 -9.51
CA GLY A 183 4.10 -5.48 -8.62
C GLY A 183 3.44 -4.29 -9.34
N ARG A 184 3.84 -4.01 -10.59
CA ARG A 184 3.17 -2.98 -11.41
C ARG A 184 1.78 -3.43 -11.86
N TYR A 185 1.64 -4.70 -12.21
CA TYR A 185 0.36 -5.26 -12.59
C TYR A 185 -0.65 -5.20 -11.44
N ALA A 186 -0.24 -5.53 -10.21
CA ALA A 186 -1.11 -5.47 -9.04
C ALA A 186 -1.66 -4.06 -8.81
N ILE A 187 -0.85 -3.01 -8.98
CA ILE A 187 -1.34 -1.62 -8.87
C ILE A 187 -2.34 -1.30 -9.99
N LEU A 188 -2.00 -1.64 -11.24
CA LEU A 188 -2.88 -1.41 -12.38
C LEU A 188 -4.20 -2.16 -12.22
N TRP A 189 -4.16 -3.38 -11.71
CA TRP A 189 -5.34 -4.19 -11.43
C TRP A 189 -6.20 -3.54 -10.33
N GLN A 190 -5.58 -3.05 -9.26
CA GLN A 190 -6.32 -2.34 -8.20
C GLN A 190 -6.98 -1.05 -8.71
N ILE A 191 -6.37 -0.34 -9.65
CA ILE A 191 -7.00 0.83 -10.30
C ILE A 191 -8.23 0.38 -11.12
N ALA A 192 -8.11 -0.69 -11.90
CA ALA A 192 -9.21 -1.24 -12.67
C ALA A 192 -10.35 -1.75 -11.76
N GLU A 193 -10.00 -2.39 -10.65
CA GLU A 193 -10.98 -2.87 -9.66
C GLU A 193 -11.67 -1.70 -8.93
N ALA A 194 -10.94 -0.67 -8.55
CA ALA A 194 -11.52 0.55 -7.97
C ALA A 194 -12.51 1.21 -8.95
N SER A 195 -12.15 1.27 -10.24
CA SER A 195 -13.07 1.76 -11.29
C SER A 195 -14.33 0.90 -11.41
N ARG A 196 -14.18 -0.44 -11.39
CA ARG A 196 -15.30 -1.38 -11.44
C ARG A 196 -16.24 -1.23 -10.24
N LEU A 197 -15.69 -0.90 -9.07
CA LEU A 197 -16.43 -0.67 -7.83
C LEU A 197 -17.00 0.74 -7.71
N GLY A 198 -16.73 1.63 -8.66
CA GLY A 198 -17.17 3.04 -8.61
C GLY A 198 -16.45 3.86 -7.55
N LEU A 199 -15.24 3.46 -7.14
CA LEU A 199 -14.43 4.16 -6.15
C LEU A 199 -13.59 5.25 -6.79
N GLU A 200 -13.32 6.30 -6.00
CA GLU A 200 -12.69 7.53 -6.50
C GLU A 200 -11.17 7.43 -6.63
N ALA A 201 -10.50 6.70 -5.71
CA ALA A 201 -9.06 6.72 -5.60
C ALA A 201 -8.42 5.36 -5.27
N VAL A 202 -7.13 5.21 -5.65
CA VAL A 202 -6.23 4.18 -5.12
C VAL A 202 -5.09 4.85 -4.36
N TYR A 203 -5.06 4.66 -3.04
CA TYR A 203 -4.03 5.21 -2.16
C TYR A 203 -2.78 4.34 -2.20
N LEU A 204 -1.65 4.88 -2.66
CA LEU A 204 -0.39 4.14 -2.85
C LEU A 204 0.61 4.27 -1.68
N GLY A 205 0.24 4.98 -0.61
CA GLY A 205 1.17 5.32 0.48
C GLY A 205 2.05 6.52 0.12
N TYR A 206 3.29 6.56 0.62
CA TYR A 206 4.15 7.72 0.46
C TYR A 206 5.00 7.64 -0.81
N TRP A 207 5.05 8.73 -1.56
CA TRP A 207 6.07 8.98 -2.57
C TRP A 207 7.24 9.71 -1.90
N ILE A 208 8.47 9.24 -2.16
CA ILE A 208 9.70 9.84 -1.65
C ILE A 208 10.66 9.98 -2.83
N LYS A 209 10.92 11.22 -3.24
CA LYS A 209 11.69 11.52 -4.45
C LYS A 209 13.07 10.84 -4.45
N ASN A 210 13.78 10.93 -3.34
CA ASN A 210 15.16 10.46 -3.21
C ASN A 210 15.28 9.00 -2.74
N CYS A 211 14.16 8.25 -2.66
CA CYS A 211 14.17 6.84 -2.30
C CYS A 211 13.75 5.98 -3.50
N LYS A 212 14.67 5.16 -4.04
CA LYS A 212 14.42 4.30 -5.22
C LYS A 212 13.24 3.35 -5.02
N LYS A 213 13.05 2.84 -3.80
CA LYS A 213 11.94 1.93 -3.45
C LYS A 213 10.58 2.63 -3.40
N MET A 214 10.54 3.97 -3.36
CA MET A 214 9.32 4.74 -3.14
C MET A 214 8.98 5.70 -4.29
N ASN A 215 9.94 6.08 -5.13
CA ASN A 215 9.77 7.10 -6.17
C ASN A 215 8.99 6.63 -7.41
N TYR A 216 8.81 5.32 -7.60
CA TYR A 216 8.13 4.73 -8.75
C TYR A 216 6.65 5.16 -8.90
N LYS A 217 6.03 5.63 -7.82
CA LYS A 217 4.59 5.95 -7.78
C LYS A 217 4.19 7.01 -8.79
N THR A 218 5.07 7.98 -9.07
CA THR A 218 4.84 9.01 -10.09
C THR A 218 4.89 8.51 -11.54
N GLN A 219 5.09 7.21 -11.77
CA GLN A 219 4.94 6.59 -13.09
C GLN A 219 3.46 6.32 -13.46
N TYR A 220 2.54 6.43 -12.50
CA TYR A 220 1.11 6.32 -12.70
C TYR A 220 0.53 7.73 -12.81
N ARG A 221 0.13 8.14 -14.03
CA ARG A 221 -0.35 9.49 -14.31
C ARG A 221 -1.80 9.48 -14.85
N PRO A 222 -2.64 10.42 -14.44
CA PRO A 222 -2.39 11.43 -13.41
C PRO A 222 -2.26 10.80 -12.01
N ILE A 223 -1.47 11.44 -11.14
CA ILE A 223 -1.34 11.08 -9.73
C ILE A 223 -1.60 12.33 -8.89
N GLU A 224 -2.23 12.16 -7.74
CA GLU A 224 -2.40 13.21 -6.75
C GLU A 224 -1.41 13.04 -5.61
N LEU A 225 -0.79 14.13 -5.22
CA LEU A 225 0.12 14.23 -4.08
C LEU A 225 -0.50 15.16 -3.02
N LEU A 226 -0.46 14.75 -1.76
CA LEU A 226 -0.96 15.57 -0.65
C LEU A 226 0.12 16.59 -0.24
N ILE A 227 -0.05 17.81 -0.70
CA ILE A 227 0.87 18.93 -0.44
C ILE A 227 0.10 20.01 0.30
N ASN A 228 0.64 20.45 1.45
CA ASN A 228 -0.01 21.45 2.31
C ASN A 228 -1.49 21.15 2.57
N GLN A 229 -1.79 19.89 2.92
CA GLN A 229 -3.13 19.37 3.21
C GLN A 229 -4.12 19.45 2.04
N ARG A 230 -3.64 19.55 0.80
CA ARG A 230 -4.45 19.54 -0.40
C ARG A 230 -3.93 18.50 -1.39
N TRP A 231 -4.83 17.76 -1.99
CA TRP A 231 -4.50 16.84 -3.07
C TRP A 231 -4.25 17.64 -4.36
N VAL A 232 -3.03 17.59 -4.84
CA VAL A 232 -2.55 18.31 -6.03
C VAL A 232 -2.29 17.31 -7.14
N VAL A 233 -2.95 17.49 -8.29
CA VAL A 233 -2.78 16.62 -9.46
C VAL A 233 -1.43 16.89 -10.12
N LEU A 234 -0.73 15.81 -10.42
CA LEU A 234 0.50 15.81 -11.21
C LEU A 234 0.24 14.99 -12.49
N ASN A 235 0.16 15.68 -13.64
CA ASN A 235 -0.04 15.09 -14.97
C ASN A 235 1.26 14.53 -15.55
#